data_93123d7b9f42d34842d0c32161294214
#
_entry.id   93123d7b9f42d34842d0c32161294214
#
_cell.length_a   1.000
_cell.length_b   1.000
_cell.length_c   1.000
_cell.angle_alpha   90.00
_cell.angle_beta   90.00
_cell.angle_gamma   90.00
#
_symmetry.space_group_name_H-M   'P 1'
#
loop_
_entity.id
_entity.type
_entity.pdbx_description
1 polymer ?
#
loop_
_entity_poly.entity_id
_entity_poly.type
_entity_poly.pdbx_seq_one_letter_code
_entity_poly.pdbx_strand_id
1 'polypeptide(L)'
;LYVTPYENQVNLIFMRMREIIQDSPLIKNDVVRMKNSPYMIEFKNGSTIMGFTTGASSGQGAASIRGQRADWIFLDEIDYMAENDFSTVAMIAGERSDIGITASSTPTGKRGTFYRMCTDKSFGYSHHYHPSMHNPNWNQQMEDQFRAELTQSQYDHEILAIFGTEEAGVFDKNKLDKALTFKYYTYDKLTENDKRKIELSGGNYPDEYIYDRNNLPPYNPFRCMGVDFDKYQASSSIIILDFDVDIRKFKVIKRIEVPRGEYTLDNAVKMIIELNDIYK
;
A
#
# COMPACT_ATOMS: atom_id res chain seq x y z
N LEU A 1 -13.81 -8.08 19.58
CA LEU A 1 -12.83 -8.72 18.68
C LEU A 1 -11.51 -7.96 18.71
N TYR A 2 -10.39 -8.68 18.63
CA TYR A 2 -9.06 -8.15 18.38
C TYR A 2 -8.60 -8.60 16.99
N VAL A 3 -8.24 -7.67 16.14
CA VAL A 3 -7.90 -7.90 14.74
C VAL A 3 -6.59 -7.21 14.39
N THR A 4 -5.66 -7.95 13.80
CA THR A 4 -4.36 -7.43 13.35
C THR A 4 -3.92 -8.14 12.07
N PRO A 5 -3.05 -7.56 11.21
CA PRO A 5 -2.53 -8.26 10.03
C PRO A 5 -1.60 -9.42 10.34
N TYR A 6 -1.06 -9.52 11.57
CA TYR A 6 0.02 -10.47 11.89
C TYR A 6 -0.39 -11.48 12.97
N GLU A 7 -0.25 -12.78 12.69
CA GLU A 7 -0.59 -13.85 13.64
C GLU A 7 0.25 -13.80 14.91
N ASN A 8 1.53 -13.48 14.79
CA ASN A 8 2.41 -13.35 15.94
C ASN A 8 1.93 -12.29 16.93
N GLN A 9 1.33 -11.20 16.47
CA GLN A 9 0.75 -10.16 17.33
C GLN A 9 -0.48 -10.68 18.07
N VAL A 10 -1.38 -11.41 17.38
CA VAL A 10 -2.53 -12.04 18.07
C VAL A 10 -2.03 -12.95 19.20
N ASN A 11 -1.06 -13.79 18.90
CA ASN A 11 -0.48 -14.70 19.89
C ASN A 11 0.11 -13.94 21.09
N LEU A 12 0.90 -12.91 20.84
CA LEU A 12 1.54 -12.10 21.88
C LEU A 12 0.50 -11.44 22.80
N ILE A 13 -0.51 -10.81 22.23
CA ILE A 13 -1.58 -10.15 22.98
C ILE A 13 -2.39 -11.16 23.81
N PHE A 14 -2.72 -12.33 23.23
CA PHE A 14 -3.44 -13.37 23.96
C PHE A 14 -2.60 -13.99 25.08
N MET A 15 -1.29 -14.16 24.88
CA MET A 15 -0.40 -14.56 25.97
C MET A 15 -0.43 -13.52 27.11
N ARG A 16 -0.31 -12.24 26.78
CA ARG A 16 -0.32 -11.16 27.75
C ARG A 16 -1.65 -11.06 28.49
N MET A 17 -2.77 -11.17 27.80
CA MET A 17 -4.09 -11.22 28.45
C MET A 17 -4.21 -12.38 29.43
N ARG A 18 -3.67 -13.56 29.10
CA ARG A 18 -3.67 -14.71 29.99
C ARG A 18 -2.88 -14.45 31.28
N GLU A 19 -1.69 -13.90 31.15
CA GLU A 19 -0.86 -13.53 32.31
C GLU A 19 -1.64 -12.58 33.22
N ILE A 20 -2.19 -11.50 32.68
CA ILE A 20 -2.99 -10.52 33.43
C ILE A 20 -4.20 -11.19 34.11
N ILE A 21 -4.90 -12.06 33.42
CA ILE A 21 -6.07 -12.78 33.97
C ILE A 21 -5.62 -13.71 35.10
N GLN A 22 -4.54 -14.46 34.91
CA GLN A 22 -4.04 -15.41 35.93
C GLN A 22 -3.59 -14.69 37.21
N ASP A 23 -3.01 -13.53 37.07
CA ASP A 23 -2.51 -12.70 38.18
C ASP A 23 -3.63 -11.89 38.85
N SER A 24 -4.80 -11.76 38.22
CA SER A 24 -5.91 -10.96 38.73
C SER A 24 -6.84 -11.79 39.63
N PRO A 25 -6.91 -11.50 40.95
CA PRO A 25 -7.86 -12.15 41.85
C PRO A 25 -9.33 -11.92 41.46
N LEU A 26 -9.63 -10.81 40.77
CA LEU A 26 -10.97 -10.41 40.38
C LEU A 26 -11.49 -11.16 39.16
N ILE A 27 -10.64 -11.43 38.20
CA ILE A 27 -11.06 -11.93 36.87
C ILE A 27 -10.79 -13.44 36.74
N LYS A 28 -9.75 -13.93 37.42
CA LYS A 28 -9.28 -15.32 37.30
C LYS A 28 -10.40 -16.36 37.44
N ASN A 29 -11.29 -16.16 38.38
CA ASN A 29 -12.37 -17.11 38.69
C ASN A 29 -13.54 -16.99 37.73
N ASP A 30 -13.60 -15.96 36.89
CA ASP A 30 -14.70 -15.75 35.94
C ASP A 30 -14.43 -16.30 34.54
N VAL A 31 -13.23 -16.80 34.30
CA VAL A 31 -12.89 -17.44 33.04
C VAL A 31 -13.37 -18.88 33.00
N VAL A 32 -14.11 -19.22 31.95
CA VAL A 32 -14.60 -20.59 31.68
C VAL A 32 -13.60 -21.35 30.83
N ARG A 33 -13.05 -20.68 29.81
CA ARG A 33 -12.19 -21.34 28.82
C ARG A 33 -11.23 -20.36 28.16
N MET A 34 -10.02 -20.84 27.89
CA MET A 34 -9.03 -20.16 27.06
C MET A 34 -8.51 -21.11 25.96
N LYS A 35 -8.46 -20.65 24.72
CA LYS A 35 -7.94 -21.39 23.55
C LYS A 35 -6.91 -20.57 22.78
N ASN A 36 -6.01 -21.29 22.09
CA ASN A 36 -5.03 -20.71 21.17
C ASN A 36 -5.43 -20.87 19.69
N SER A 37 -6.31 -21.85 19.41
CA SER A 37 -6.81 -22.09 18.06
C SER A 37 -8.27 -22.53 18.13
N PRO A 38 -9.23 -21.66 17.72
CA PRO A 38 -9.04 -20.22 17.50
C PRO A 38 -8.64 -19.48 18.79
N TYR A 39 -8.02 -18.31 18.68
CA TYR A 39 -7.72 -17.45 19.83
C TYR A 39 -9.01 -16.98 20.50
N MET A 40 -9.26 -17.47 21.70
CA MET A 40 -10.54 -17.18 22.41
C MET A 40 -10.36 -17.25 23.92
N ILE A 41 -10.97 -16.29 24.62
CA ILE A 41 -11.17 -16.28 26.07
C ILE A 41 -12.66 -16.12 26.31
N GLU A 42 -13.26 -17.02 27.06
CA GLU A 42 -14.67 -17.07 27.38
C GLU A 42 -14.89 -16.89 28.89
N PHE A 43 -15.83 -16.02 29.28
CA PHE A 43 -16.15 -15.69 30.65
C PHE A 43 -17.52 -16.26 31.06
N LYS A 44 -17.75 -16.45 32.37
CA LYS A 44 -18.98 -17.01 32.95
C LYS A 44 -20.23 -16.19 32.61
N ASN A 45 -20.10 -14.90 32.41
CA ASN A 45 -21.22 -14.03 32.01
C ASN A 45 -21.56 -14.13 30.49
N GLY A 46 -20.90 -15.03 29.75
CA GLY A 46 -21.10 -15.20 28.32
C GLY A 46 -20.27 -14.25 27.45
N SER A 47 -19.53 -13.32 28.03
CA SER A 47 -18.63 -12.47 27.26
C SER A 47 -17.47 -13.26 26.67
N THR A 48 -17.04 -12.89 25.46
CA THR A 48 -15.92 -13.56 24.77
C THR A 48 -14.95 -12.52 24.23
N ILE A 49 -13.65 -12.84 24.29
CA ILE A 49 -12.60 -12.13 23.55
C ILE A 49 -12.10 -13.08 22.47
N MET A 50 -12.10 -12.65 21.21
CA MET A 50 -11.63 -13.45 20.08
C MET A 50 -10.58 -12.67 19.29
N GLY A 51 -9.55 -13.39 18.81
CA GLY A 51 -8.45 -12.85 18.03
C GLY A 51 -8.47 -13.37 16.60
N PHE A 52 -8.22 -12.47 15.64
CA PHE A 52 -8.22 -12.77 14.22
C PHE A 52 -7.06 -12.07 13.51
N THR A 53 -6.62 -12.67 12.41
CA THR A 53 -5.66 -12.06 11.49
C THR A 53 -6.31 -11.74 10.15
N THR A 54 -5.87 -10.65 9.54
CA THR A 54 -6.24 -10.27 8.17
C THR A 54 -5.11 -10.53 7.18
N GLY A 55 -3.94 -10.99 7.65
CA GLY A 55 -2.68 -11.00 6.90
C GLY A 55 -2.72 -11.76 5.57
N ALA A 56 -1.91 -11.29 4.64
CA ALA A 56 -1.73 -11.82 3.29
C ALA A 56 -1.18 -13.26 3.24
N SER A 57 -0.58 -13.76 4.33
CA SER A 57 0.04 -15.09 4.38
C SER A 57 -0.96 -16.25 4.26
N SER A 58 -2.24 -16.03 4.58
CA SER A 58 -3.29 -17.04 4.46
C SER A 58 -4.00 -17.02 3.09
N GLY A 59 -3.80 -15.97 2.29
CA GLY A 59 -4.50 -15.75 1.01
C GLY A 59 -6.02 -15.58 1.15
N GLN A 60 -6.54 -15.55 2.37
CA GLN A 60 -7.98 -15.47 2.66
C GLN A 60 -8.43 -14.12 3.23
N GLY A 61 -7.47 -13.22 3.54
CA GLY A 61 -7.77 -11.91 4.13
C GLY A 61 -8.66 -12.04 5.37
N ALA A 62 -9.60 -11.15 5.54
CA ALA A 62 -10.54 -11.14 6.65
C ALA A 62 -11.67 -12.21 6.55
N ALA A 63 -11.54 -13.23 5.73
CA ALA A 63 -12.61 -14.23 5.53
C ALA A 63 -12.99 -14.95 6.84
N SER A 64 -12.03 -15.17 7.74
CA SER A 64 -12.27 -15.80 9.05
C SER A 64 -13.09 -14.95 10.02
N ILE A 65 -13.17 -13.65 9.76
CA ILE A 65 -13.91 -12.70 10.62
C ILE A 65 -15.36 -12.59 10.17
N ARG A 66 -15.68 -12.96 8.94
CA ARG A 66 -17.06 -12.89 8.41
C ARG A 66 -18.03 -13.70 9.25
N GLY A 67 -19.20 -13.15 9.55
CA GLY A 67 -20.23 -13.76 10.36
C GLY A 67 -19.99 -13.69 11.88
N GLN A 68 -18.90 -13.05 12.33
CA GLN A 68 -18.71 -12.74 13.74
C GLN A 68 -19.58 -11.54 14.16
N ARG A 69 -19.92 -11.50 15.45
CA ARG A 69 -20.58 -10.35 16.07
C ARG A 69 -19.67 -9.75 17.11
N ALA A 70 -19.75 -8.45 17.29
CA ALA A 70 -18.92 -7.74 18.26
C ALA A 70 -19.69 -6.61 18.93
N ASP A 71 -19.39 -6.37 20.19
CA ASP A 71 -19.74 -5.12 20.89
C ASP A 71 -18.59 -4.12 20.82
N TRP A 72 -17.36 -4.64 20.69
CA TRP A 72 -16.16 -3.84 20.51
C TRP A 72 -15.15 -4.50 19.57
N ILE A 73 -14.54 -3.69 18.71
CA ILE A 73 -13.51 -4.13 17.77
C ILE A 73 -12.24 -3.32 18.02
N PHE A 74 -11.14 -4.03 18.31
CA PHE A 74 -9.80 -3.46 18.38
C PHE A 74 -9.06 -3.82 17.11
N LEU A 75 -8.66 -2.81 16.34
CA LEU A 75 -7.86 -2.94 15.12
C LEU A 75 -6.44 -2.51 15.45
N ASP A 76 -5.52 -3.45 15.42
CA ASP A 76 -4.11 -3.16 15.67
C ASP A 76 -3.32 -3.24 14.38
N GLU A 77 -2.37 -2.34 14.19
CA GLU A 77 -1.59 -2.17 12.96
C GLU A 77 -2.47 -1.99 11.70
N ILE A 78 -3.53 -1.20 11.85
CA ILE A 78 -4.53 -1.02 10.77
C ILE A 78 -3.94 -0.44 9.48
N ASP A 79 -2.89 0.38 9.55
CA ASP A 79 -2.26 0.97 8.35
C ASP A 79 -1.52 -0.07 7.50
N TYR A 80 -1.24 -1.25 8.07
CA TYR A 80 -0.67 -2.40 7.37
C TYR A 80 -1.73 -3.38 6.84
N MET A 81 -3.02 -3.20 7.19
CA MET A 81 -4.10 -4.00 6.66
C MET A 81 -4.40 -3.63 5.20
N ALA A 82 -4.88 -4.59 4.43
CA ALA A 82 -5.44 -4.32 3.11
C ALA A 82 -6.80 -3.59 3.24
N GLU A 83 -7.08 -2.64 2.36
CA GLU A 83 -8.34 -1.87 2.35
C GLU A 83 -9.59 -2.79 2.26
N ASN A 84 -9.50 -3.89 1.52
CA ASN A 84 -10.59 -4.87 1.40
C ASN A 84 -10.87 -5.61 2.73
N ASP A 85 -9.82 -5.85 3.53
CA ASP A 85 -9.97 -6.50 4.82
C ASP A 85 -10.63 -5.57 5.83
N PHE A 86 -10.25 -4.30 5.83
CA PHE A 86 -10.93 -3.28 6.62
C PHE A 86 -12.42 -3.19 6.26
N SER A 87 -12.78 -3.22 4.98
CA SER A 87 -14.19 -3.21 4.56
C SER A 87 -14.99 -4.36 5.17
N THR A 88 -14.38 -5.55 5.28
CA THR A 88 -15.02 -6.71 5.91
C THR A 88 -15.25 -6.50 7.41
N VAL A 89 -14.29 -5.91 8.11
CA VAL A 89 -14.42 -5.55 9.53
C VAL A 89 -15.47 -4.46 9.74
N ALA A 90 -15.49 -3.45 8.87
CA ALA A 90 -16.47 -2.37 8.91
C ALA A 90 -17.92 -2.88 8.72
N MET A 91 -18.12 -3.95 7.94
CA MET A 91 -19.45 -4.57 7.79
C MET A 91 -19.96 -5.16 9.10
N ILE A 92 -19.10 -5.74 9.93
CA ILE A 92 -19.47 -6.24 11.26
C ILE A 92 -19.92 -5.09 12.15
N ALA A 93 -19.17 -3.97 12.11
CA ALA A 93 -19.52 -2.76 12.84
C ALA A 93 -20.82 -2.11 12.34
N GLY A 94 -21.18 -2.32 11.08
CA GLY A 94 -22.41 -1.79 10.47
C GLY A 94 -23.69 -2.51 10.86
N GLU A 95 -23.62 -3.67 11.53
CA GLU A 95 -24.81 -4.41 11.97
C GLU A 95 -25.55 -3.71 13.14
N ARG A 96 -24.84 -2.91 13.92
CA ARG A 96 -25.38 -2.20 15.09
C ARG A 96 -24.72 -0.82 15.22
N SER A 97 -25.49 0.17 15.62
CA SER A 97 -25.01 1.57 15.78
C SER A 97 -24.19 1.82 17.05
N ASP A 98 -24.16 0.85 17.97
CA ASP A 98 -23.52 0.95 19.28
C ASP A 98 -22.19 0.17 19.41
N ILE A 99 -21.65 -0.33 18.28
CA ILE A 99 -20.38 -1.05 18.27
C ILE A 99 -19.22 -0.04 18.41
N GLY A 100 -18.38 -0.24 19.44
CA GLY A 100 -17.17 0.52 19.63
C GLY A 100 -16.04 0.04 18.70
N ILE A 101 -15.30 0.97 18.10
CA ILE A 101 -14.09 0.67 17.33
C ILE A 101 -12.94 1.46 17.92
N THR A 102 -11.85 0.76 18.23
CA THR A 102 -10.55 1.37 18.57
C THR A 102 -9.53 0.90 17.56
N ALA A 103 -8.81 1.82 16.94
CA ALA A 103 -7.79 1.53 15.96
C ALA A 103 -6.44 2.12 16.39
N SER A 104 -5.37 1.34 16.23
CA SER A 104 -3.99 1.75 16.50
C SER A 104 -3.08 1.33 15.35
N SER A 105 -2.09 2.16 15.04
CA SER A 105 -1.02 1.83 14.10
C SER A 105 0.09 2.88 14.13
N THR A 106 1.25 2.47 13.65
CA THR A 106 2.28 3.40 13.17
C THR A 106 1.91 3.86 11.75
N PRO A 107 1.92 5.18 11.45
CA PRO A 107 1.61 5.67 10.11
C PRO A 107 2.65 5.24 9.09
N THR A 108 2.23 4.79 7.91
CA THR A 108 3.13 4.31 6.83
C THR A 108 3.26 5.28 5.66
N GLY A 109 2.71 6.47 5.73
CA GLY A 109 2.64 7.39 4.59
C GLY A 109 1.52 7.08 3.59
N LYS A 110 0.83 5.95 3.70
CA LYS A 110 -0.37 5.66 2.90
C LYS A 110 -1.50 6.63 3.23
N ARG A 111 -2.29 7.01 2.22
CA ARG A 111 -3.51 7.82 2.38
C ARG A 111 -4.77 6.96 2.45
N GLY A 112 -4.64 5.76 3.02
CA GLY A 112 -5.68 4.76 3.16
C GLY A 112 -6.70 5.07 4.27
N THR A 113 -7.38 4.04 4.71
CA THR A 113 -8.46 4.13 5.71
C THR A 113 -7.96 4.69 7.04
N PHE A 114 -6.80 4.25 7.55
CA PHE A 114 -6.27 4.75 8.83
C PHE A 114 -5.98 6.26 8.77
N TYR A 115 -5.36 6.72 7.69
CA TYR A 115 -5.14 8.15 7.47
C TYR A 115 -6.45 8.93 7.51
N ARG A 116 -7.50 8.46 6.81
CA ARG A 116 -8.81 9.10 6.80
C ARG A 116 -9.46 9.10 8.18
N MET A 117 -9.38 8.00 8.93
CA MET A 117 -9.87 7.92 10.32
C MET A 117 -9.20 8.96 11.22
N CYS A 118 -7.92 9.24 11.02
CA CYS A 118 -7.17 10.22 11.80
C CYS A 118 -7.37 11.68 11.36
N THR A 119 -7.67 11.93 10.08
CA THR A 119 -7.66 13.29 9.51
C THR A 119 -9.04 13.80 9.08
N ASP A 120 -9.96 12.91 8.73
CA ASP A 120 -11.30 13.28 8.27
C ASP A 120 -12.32 13.18 9.40
N LYS A 121 -12.76 14.33 9.88
CA LYS A 121 -13.75 14.45 10.97
C LYS A 121 -15.10 13.83 10.63
N SER A 122 -15.42 13.63 9.35
CA SER A 122 -16.68 13.00 8.94
C SER A 122 -16.78 11.53 9.34
N PHE A 123 -15.64 10.88 9.59
CA PHE A 123 -15.58 9.51 10.13
C PHE A 123 -16.01 9.41 11.60
N GLY A 124 -16.06 10.52 12.35
CA GLY A 124 -16.54 10.55 13.73
C GLY A 124 -15.62 9.95 14.78
N TYR A 125 -14.36 9.63 14.43
CA TYR A 125 -13.38 9.12 15.41
C TYR A 125 -12.72 10.24 16.21
N SER A 126 -12.45 9.97 17.49
CA SER A 126 -11.49 10.76 18.26
C SER A 126 -10.07 10.33 17.90
N HIS A 127 -9.20 11.29 17.59
CA HIS A 127 -7.81 11.04 17.25
C HIS A 127 -6.91 11.27 18.48
N HIS A 128 -6.08 10.27 18.78
CA HIS A 128 -5.08 10.31 19.83
C HIS A 128 -3.69 10.14 19.20
N TYR A 129 -2.80 11.09 19.45
CA TYR A 129 -1.47 11.14 18.86
C TYR A 129 -0.40 10.98 19.95
N HIS A 130 0.43 9.96 19.81
CA HIS A 130 1.46 9.61 20.77
C HIS A 130 2.79 9.27 20.08
N PRO A 131 3.68 10.25 19.86
CA PRO A 131 5.03 9.97 19.36
C PRO A 131 5.84 9.22 20.42
N SER A 132 6.89 8.50 19.99
CA SER A 132 7.71 7.65 20.86
C SER A 132 8.32 8.41 22.04
N MET A 133 8.60 9.69 21.88
CA MET A 133 9.12 10.55 22.96
C MET A 133 8.13 10.81 24.11
N HIS A 134 6.85 10.46 23.96
CA HIS A 134 5.89 10.45 25.08
C HIS A 134 6.08 9.25 26.02
N ASN A 135 6.92 8.26 25.63
CA ASN A 135 7.26 7.16 26.51
C ASN A 135 8.12 7.67 27.68
N PRO A 136 7.73 7.41 28.94
CA PRO A 136 8.50 7.84 30.11
C PRO A 136 9.96 7.34 30.14
N ASN A 137 10.25 6.25 29.45
CA ASN A 137 11.60 5.70 29.34
C ASN A 137 12.43 6.30 28.19
N TRP A 138 11.86 7.22 27.40
CA TRP A 138 12.58 7.89 26.33
C TRP A 138 13.69 8.79 26.90
N ASN A 139 14.85 8.75 26.25
CA ASN A 139 16.00 9.55 26.67
C ASN A 139 16.81 10.02 25.45
N GLN A 140 17.75 10.95 25.70
CA GLN A 140 18.57 11.54 24.63
C GLN A 140 19.43 10.51 23.89
N GLN A 141 19.93 9.48 24.57
CA GLN A 141 20.74 8.45 23.94
C GLN A 141 19.92 7.66 22.92
N MET A 142 18.67 7.33 23.24
CA MET A 142 17.75 6.67 22.28
C MET A 142 17.45 7.59 21.09
N GLU A 143 17.21 8.87 21.34
CA GLU A 143 16.97 9.87 20.28
C GLU A 143 18.16 9.93 19.32
N ASP A 144 19.37 10.06 19.82
CA ASP A 144 20.59 10.16 19.02
C ASP A 144 20.84 8.88 18.21
N GLN A 145 20.58 7.72 18.83
CA GLN A 145 20.70 6.43 18.18
C GLN A 145 19.72 6.31 17.00
N PHE A 146 18.43 6.57 17.21
CA PHE A 146 17.43 6.44 16.15
C PHE A 146 17.66 7.45 15.01
N ARG A 147 18.12 8.67 15.32
CA ARG A 147 18.50 9.63 14.29
C ARG A 147 19.71 9.22 13.46
N ALA A 148 20.62 8.44 14.04
CA ALA A 148 21.78 7.91 13.32
C ALA A 148 21.43 6.68 12.47
N GLU A 149 20.49 5.86 12.91
CA GLU A 149 20.16 4.56 12.28
C GLU A 149 19.04 4.67 11.24
N LEU A 150 18.08 5.60 11.43
CA LEU A 150 16.90 5.73 10.58
C LEU A 150 17.08 6.83 9.53
N THR A 151 16.50 6.61 8.37
CA THR A 151 16.29 7.71 7.42
C THR A 151 15.28 8.72 7.98
N GLN A 152 15.27 9.95 7.47
CA GLN A 152 14.31 10.95 7.94
C GLN A 152 12.85 10.46 7.81
N SER A 153 12.51 9.81 6.71
CA SER A 153 11.16 9.27 6.50
C SER A 153 10.82 8.17 7.51
N GLN A 154 11.74 7.25 7.78
CA GLN A 154 11.54 6.22 8.82
C GLN A 154 11.41 6.84 10.21
N TYR A 155 12.23 7.83 10.52
CA TYR A 155 12.14 8.54 11.79
C TYR A 155 10.79 9.25 11.96
N ASP A 156 10.30 9.91 10.91
CA ASP A 156 9.01 10.59 10.92
C ASP A 156 7.85 9.60 11.16
N HIS A 157 7.90 8.43 10.54
CA HIS A 157 6.87 7.40 10.70
C HIS A 157 6.97 6.69 12.05
N GLU A 158 8.12 6.10 12.35
CA GLU A 158 8.28 5.17 13.47
C GLU A 158 8.44 5.88 14.82
N ILE A 159 9.08 7.05 14.83
CA ILE A 159 9.37 7.78 16.07
C ILE A 159 8.38 8.91 16.30
N LEU A 160 8.15 9.73 15.27
CA LEU A 160 7.25 10.87 15.40
C LEU A 160 5.79 10.51 15.17
N ALA A 161 5.48 9.30 14.68
CA ALA A 161 4.13 8.88 14.30
C ALA A 161 3.42 9.87 13.36
N ILE A 162 4.16 10.44 12.41
CA ILE A 162 3.66 11.40 11.42
C ILE A 162 3.33 10.66 10.13
N PHE A 163 2.14 10.90 9.60
CA PHE A 163 1.83 10.50 8.24
C PHE A 163 2.73 11.28 7.29
N GLY A 164 3.70 10.62 6.68
CA GLY A 164 4.61 11.22 5.72
C GLY A 164 3.89 11.77 4.48
N THR A 165 4.64 12.35 3.59
CA THR A 165 4.15 12.63 2.24
C THR A 165 3.83 11.29 1.57
N GLU A 166 2.76 11.25 0.77
CA GLU A 166 2.38 10.08 0.00
C GLU A 166 3.57 9.64 -0.86
N GLU A 167 4.35 8.71 -0.35
CA GLU A 167 5.40 8.06 -1.12
C GLU A 167 4.72 7.03 -2.03
N ALA A 168 4.27 7.52 -3.18
CA ALA A 168 3.85 6.66 -4.28
C ALA A 168 5.10 5.99 -4.87
N GLY A 169 5.64 4.98 -4.18
CA GLY A 169 6.76 4.20 -4.68
C GLY A 169 8.15 4.77 -4.32
N VAL A 170 9.19 4.20 -4.94
CA VAL A 170 10.62 4.50 -4.74
C VAL A 170 10.99 5.96 -5.11
N PHE A 171 10.13 6.67 -5.82
CA PHE A 171 10.40 7.99 -6.37
C PHE A 171 9.46 9.05 -5.76
N ASP A 172 10.04 10.16 -5.34
CA ASP A 172 9.31 11.36 -4.90
C ASP A 172 8.40 11.87 -6.02
N LYS A 173 7.09 11.93 -5.74
CA LYS A 173 6.05 12.35 -6.70
C LYS A 173 6.33 13.75 -7.27
N ASN A 174 6.76 14.69 -6.44
CA ASN A 174 7.06 16.06 -6.90
C ASN A 174 8.27 16.08 -7.85
N LYS A 175 9.24 15.18 -7.64
CA LYS A 175 10.38 15.01 -8.55
C LYS A 175 9.94 14.31 -9.83
N LEU A 176 9.04 13.31 -9.74
CA LEU A 176 8.44 12.69 -10.91
C LEU A 176 7.62 13.68 -11.72
N ASP A 177 6.75 14.46 -11.10
CA ASP A 177 5.94 15.48 -11.77
C ASP A 177 6.81 16.55 -12.44
N LYS A 178 7.93 16.95 -11.81
CA LYS A 178 8.91 17.83 -12.42
C LYS A 178 9.72 17.18 -13.54
N ALA A 179 9.95 15.87 -13.46
CA ALA A 179 10.62 15.11 -14.52
C ALA A 179 9.70 14.82 -15.71
N LEU A 180 8.38 14.76 -15.47
CA LEU A 180 7.36 14.64 -16.50
C LEU A 180 7.22 15.94 -17.32
N THR A 181 8.33 16.43 -17.85
CA THR A 181 8.33 17.52 -18.82
C THR A 181 7.91 17.03 -20.21
N PHE A 182 6.78 16.33 -20.29
CA PHE A 182 6.20 15.97 -21.56
C PHE A 182 5.71 17.23 -22.28
N LYS A 183 6.58 17.87 -23.00
CA LYS A 183 6.20 18.90 -23.98
C LYS A 183 5.32 18.36 -25.11
N TYR A 184 5.13 17.04 -25.20
CA TYR A 184 4.58 16.38 -26.38
C TYR A 184 3.19 15.80 -26.20
N TYR A 185 2.71 15.55 -24.98
CA TYR A 185 1.38 14.97 -24.75
C TYR A 185 0.70 15.56 -23.55
N THR A 186 0.07 16.69 -23.72
CA THR A 186 -1.09 17.03 -22.91
C THR A 186 -2.32 16.59 -23.71
N TYR A 187 -3.17 15.75 -23.11
CA TYR A 187 -4.46 15.33 -23.64
C TYR A 187 -5.26 16.50 -24.23
N ASP A 188 -5.08 17.70 -23.65
CA ASP A 188 -5.71 18.95 -24.08
C ASP A 188 -5.24 19.47 -25.45
N LYS A 189 -4.09 18.98 -25.95
CA LYS A 189 -3.56 19.35 -27.28
C LYS A 189 -3.94 18.37 -28.38
N LEU A 190 -4.59 17.25 -28.03
CA LEU A 190 -5.06 16.27 -28.97
C LEU A 190 -6.35 16.79 -29.62
N THR A 191 -6.52 16.50 -30.90
CA THR A 191 -7.79 16.74 -31.57
C THR A 191 -8.88 15.84 -31.01
N GLU A 192 -10.14 16.20 -31.15
CA GLU A 192 -11.26 15.36 -30.70
C GLU A 192 -11.27 13.98 -31.37
N ASN A 193 -10.77 13.90 -32.59
CA ASN A 193 -10.62 12.64 -33.33
C ASN A 193 -9.55 11.76 -32.69
N ASP A 194 -8.45 12.35 -32.20
CA ASP A 194 -7.37 11.63 -31.55
C ASP A 194 -7.78 11.14 -30.16
N LYS A 195 -8.49 11.95 -29.40
CA LYS A 195 -9.10 11.55 -28.13
C LYS A 195 -10.04 10.37 -28.31
N ARG A 196 -10.89 10.41 -29.32
CA ARG A 196 -11.82 9.32 -29.63
C ARG A 196 -11.11 8.03 -30.03
N LYS A 197 -9.99 8.11 -30.79
CA LYS A 197 -9.17 6.95 -31.11
C LYS A 197 -8.53 6.34 -29.86
N ILE A 198 -8.03 7.16 -28.94
CA ILE A 198 -7.47 6.75 -27.66
C ILE A 198 -8.52 6.04 -26.82
N GLU A 199 -9.70 6.61 -26.70
CA GLU A 199 -10.83 5.99 -25.98
C GLU A 199 -11.23 4.64 -26.57
N LEU A 200 -11.31 4.54 -27.89
CA LEU A 200 -11.64 3.30 -28.59
C LEU A 200 -10.55 2.22 -28.47
N SER A 201 -9.31 2.61 -28.24
CA SER A 201 -8.18 1.70 -28.01
C SER A 201 -8.00 1.31 -26.54
N GLY A 202 -8.95 1.63 -25.66
CA GLY A 202 -8.86 1.34 -24.24
C GLY A 202 -7.87 2.23 -23.46
N GLY A 203 -7.62 3.45 -23.97
CA GLY A 203 -6.71 4.43 -23.34
C GLY A 203 -5.26 4.33 -23.84
N ASN A 204 -4.98 3.43 -24.81
CA ASN A 204 -3.67 3.35 -25.42
C ASN A 204 -3.46 4.44 -26.47
N TYR A 205 -2.37 5.18 -26.33
CA TYR A 205 -1.98 6.14 -27.35
C TYR A 205 -1.46 5.37 -28.59
N PRO A 206 -2.01 5.62 -29.79
CA PRO A 206 -1.46 5.05 -31.01
C PRO A 206 0.02 5.42 -31.16
N ASP A 207 0.82 4.50 -31.68
CA ASP A 207 2.28 4.68 -31.84
C ASP A 207 2.67 5.94 -32.63
N GLU A 208 1.84 6.35 -33.58
CA GLU A 208 2.00 7.56 -34.38
C GLU A 208 2.02 8.86 -33.55
N TYR A 209 1.54 8.85 -32.30
CA TYR A 209 1.56 10.01 -31.39
C TYR A 209 2.78 10.05 -30.47
N ILE A 210 3.54 8.96 -30.37
CA ILE A 210 4.70 8.89 -29.48
C ILE A 210 5.96 9.34 -30.21
N TYR A 211 6.07 9.05 -31.49
CA TYR A 211 7.09 9.59 -32.41
C TYR A 211 6.55 9.54 -33.83
N ASP A 212 6.56 10.68 -34.51
CA ASP A 212 6.44 10.72 -35.98
C ASP A 212 7.58 9.89 -36.53
N ARG A 213 7.27 8.83 -37.31
CA ARG A 213 8.27 7.99 -37.97
C ARG A 213 9.26 8.77 -38.85
N ASN A 214 8.88 9.99 -39.22
CA ASN A 214 9.74 10.93 -39.96
C ASN A 214 10.63 11.77 -39.04
N ASN A 215 10.49 11.66 -37.74
CA ASN A 215 11.19 12.52 -36.74
C ASN A 215 11.77 11.67 -35.60
N LEU A 216 12.50 10.61 -35.98
CA LEU A 216 13.21 9.78 -35.02
C LEU A 216 14.25 10.61 -34.26
N PRO A 217 14.47 10.33 -32.96
CA PRO A 217 15.52 10.99 -32.23
C PRO A 217 16.88 10.69 -32.85
N PRO A 218 17.83 11.65 -32.81
CA PRO A 218 19.17 11.41 -33.34
C PRO A 218 19.82 10.18 -32.69
N TYR A 219 20.75 9.57 -33.39
CA TYR A 219 21.49 8.44 -32.84
C TYR A 219 22.14 8.81 -31.51
N ASN A 220 22.00 7.94 -30.53
CA ASN A 220 22.63 8.08 -29.22
C ASN A 220 23.35 6.77 -28.86
N PRO A 221 24.70 6.76 -28.69
CA PRO A 221 25.44 5.54 -28.36
C PRO A 221 25.11 4.96 -26.99
N PHE A 222 24.42 5.71 -26.14
CA PHE A 222 23.98 5.30 -24.82
C PHE A 222 22.47 5.04 -24.76
N ARG A 223 21.85 4.76 -25.92
CA ARG A 223 20.46 4.32 -25.98
C ARG A 223 20.34 2.89 -25.47
N CYS A 224 19.37 2.65 -24.60
CA CYS A 224 19.08 1.33 -24.09
C CYS A 224 17.56 1.05 -24.10
N MET A 225 17.22 -0.22 -24.17
CA MET A 225 15.85 -0.71 -24.09
C MET A 225 15.70 -1.57 -22.84
N GLY A 226 14.72 -1.23 -22.01
CA GLY A 226 14.27 -2.05 -20.88
C GLY A 226 12.96 -2.74 -21.23
N VAL A 227 12.85 -4.03 -20.90
CA VAL A 227 11.65 -4.83 -21.14
C VAL A 227 11.24 -5.52 -19.86
N ASP A 228 9.99 -5.37 -19.50
CA ASP A 228 9.35 -6.07 -18.39
C ASP A 228 8.21 -6.94 -18.93
N PHE A 229 8.36 -8.26 -18.75
CA PHE A 229 7.39 -9.24 -19.20
C PHE A 229 6.49 -9.67 -18.05
N ASP A 230 5.24 -9.27 -18.07
CA ASP A 230 4.24 -9.84 -17.16
C ASP A 230 3.19 -10.64 -17.93
N LYS A 231 3.11 -11.93 -17.59
CA LYS A 231 2.15 -12.87 -18.20
C LYS A 231 0.83 -12.94 -17.42
N TYR A 232 0.84 -12.60 -16.11
CA TYR A 232 -0.25 -13.02 -15.23
C TYR A 232 -1.10 -11.89 -14.63
N GLN A 233 -0.54 -10.74 -14.36
CA GLN A 233 -1.23 -9.68 -13.59
C GLN A 233 -1.25 -8.31 -14.25
N ALA A 234 -0.24 -7.93 -15.00
CA ALA A 234 -0.13 -6.63 -15.66
C ALA A 234 0.08 -6.76 -17.16
N SER A 235 0.17 -5.64 -17.87
CA SER A 235 0.63 -5.56 -19.27
C SER A 235 2.15 -5.61 -19.31
N SER A 236 2.73 -6.25 -20.35
CA SER A 236 4.18 -6.16 -20.58
C SER A 236 4.56 -4.75 -21.02
N SER A 237 5.66 -4.23 -20.48
CA SER A 237 6.09 -2.86 -20.74
C SER A 237 7.48 -2.83 -21.40
N ILE A 238 7.63 -2.00 -22.42
CA ILE A 238 8.89 -1.74 -23.08
C ILE A 238 9.21 -0.25 -22.99
N ILE A 239 10.40 0.08 -22.52
CA ILE A 239 10.87 1.46 -22.41
C ILE A 239 12.19 1.62 -23.17
N ILE A 240 12.29 2.64 -24.00
CA ILE A 240 13.53 3.06 -24.67
C ILE A 240 13.99 4.36 -24.03
N LEU A 241 15.22 4.37 -23.57
CA LEU A 241 15.86 5.49 -22.87
C LEU A 241 17.12 5.92 -23.60
N ASP A 242 17.33 7.24 -23.70
CA ASP A 242 18.63 7.84 -24.00
C ASP A 242 19.26 8.34 -22.72
N PHE A 243 20.55 8.12 -22.57
CA PHE A 243 21.33 8.78 -21.53
C PHE A 243 22.07 9.97 -22.13
N ASP A 244 21.80 11.14 -21.60
CA ASP A 244 22.51 12.39 -21.94
C ASP A 244 23.72 12.53 -21.03
N VAL A 245 24.92 12.41 -21.58
CA VAL A 245 26.18 12.40 -20.86
C VAL A 245 26.51 13.80 -20.30
N ASP A 246 26.13 14.86 -20.98
CA ASP A 246 26.48 16.23 -20.62
C ASP A 246 25.72 16.68 -19.39
N ILE A 247 24.43 16.38 -19.34
CA ILE A 247 23.56 16.74 -18.21
C ILE A 247 23.33 15.58 -17.23
N ARG A 248 23.91 14.39 -17.51
CA ARG A 248 23.79 13.16 -16.72
C ARG A 248 22.33 12.79 -16.39
N LYS A 249 21.46 12.85 -17.38
CA LYS A 249 20.04 12.54 -17.23
C LYS A 249 19.60 11.52 -18.25
N PHE A 250 18.60 10.70 -17.83
CA PHE A 250 17.89 9.85 -18.75
C PHE A 250 16.71 10.60 -19.38
N LYS A 251 16.50 10.34 -20.65
CA LYS A 251 15.35 10.82 -21.40
C LYS A 251 14.56 9.63 -21.91
N VAL A 252 13.27 9.55 -21.58
CA VAL A 252 12.39 8.52 -22.15
C VAL A 252 12.14 8.86 -23.61
N ILE A 253 12.50 7.96 -24.49
CA ILE A 253 12.33 8.09 -25.92
C ILE A 253 11.02 7.45 -26.37
N LYS A 254 10.71 6.25 -25.86
CA LYS A 254 9.47 5.56 -26.14
C LYS A 254 9.06 4.69 -24.95
N ARG A 255 7.75 4.61 -24.70
CA ARG A 255 7.14 3.62 -23.81
C ARG A 255 6.03 2.92 -24.57
N ILE A 256 6.00 1.60 -24.48
CA ILE A 256 4.97 0.76 -25.07
C ILE A 256 4.42 -0.14 -23.99
N GLU A 257 3.12 -0.25 -23.92
CA GLU A 257 2.43 -1.25 -23.12
C GLU A 257 1.75 -2.23 -24.08
N VAL A 258 2.09 -3.51 -23.92
CA VAL A 258 1.44 -4.59 -24.69
C VAL A 258 0.24 -5.07 -23.89
N PRO A 259 -1.00 -4.90 -24.39
CA PRO A 259 -2.20 -5.32 -23.69
C PRO A 259 -2.18 -6.82 -23.41
N ARG A 260 -2.71 -7.21 -22.26
CA ARG A 260 -2.73 -8.60 -21.78
C ARG A 260 -3.35 -9.59 -22.76
N GLY A 261 -4.37 -9.17 -23.53
CA GLY A 261 -5.04 -10.01 -24.53
C GLY A 261 -4.25 -10.27 -25.80
N GLU A 262 -3.23 -9.46 -26.08
CA GLU A 262 -2.40 -9.53 -27.29
C GLU A 262 -1.00 -10.07 -27.00
N TYR A 263 -0.68 -10.38 -25.75
CA TYR A 263 0.62 -10.85 -25.34
C TYR A 263 0.82 -12.32 -25.71
N THR A 264 1.73 -12.56 -26.64
CA THR A 264 2.43 -13.83 -26.78
C THR A 264 3.93 -13.56 -26.75
N LEU A 265 4.72 -14.51 -26.26
CA LEU A 265 6.18 -14.34 -26.24
C LEU A 265 6.73 -14.01 -27.60
N ASP A 266 6.21 -14.67 -28.65
CA ASP A 266 6.62 -14.45 -30.04
C ASP A 266 6.32 -13.03 -30.54
N ASN A 267 5.16 -12.48 -30.18
CA ASN A 267 4.80 -11.10 -30.53
C ASN A 267 5.70 -10.08 -29.77
N ALA A 268 5.99 -10.34 -28.52
CA ALA A 268 6.89 -9.49 -27.74
C ALA A 268 8.32 -9.49 -28.30
N VAL A 269 8.85 -10.65 -28.69
CA VAL A 269 10.17 -10.76 -29.32
C VAL A 269 10.21 -10.05 -30.67
N LYS A 270 9.19 -10.21 -31.52
CA LYS A 270 9.09 -9.50 -32.81
C LYS A 270 9.09 -7.99 -32.58
N MET A 271 8.30 -7.50 -31.63
CA MET A 271 8.22 -6.07 -31.28
C MET A 271 9.58 -5.53 -30.83
N ILE A 272 10.31 -6.28 -30.00
CA ILE A 272 11.65 -5.89 -29.53
C ILE A 272 12.61 -5.76 -30.72
N ILE A 273 12.59 -6.71 -31.65
CA ILE A 273 13.43 -6.69 -32.82
C ILE A 273 13.09 -5.48 -33.71
N GLU A 274 11.82 -5.24 -33.98
CA GLU A 274 11.36 -4.09 -34.76
C GLU A 274 11.76 -2.76 -34.11
N LEU A 275 11.58 -2.64 -32.81
CA LEU A 275 11.99 -1.44 -32.06
C LEU A 275 13.50 -1.25 -32.07
N ASN A 276 14.27 -2.32 -31.92
CA ASN A 276 15.72 -2.25 -32.04
C ASN A 276 16.15 -1.76 -33.42
N ASP A 277 15.47 -2.18 -34.49
CA ASP A 277 15.80 -1.76 -35.86
C ASP A 277 15.41 -0.30 -36.14
N ILE A 278 14.37 0.19 -35.49
CA ILE A 278 13.90 1.58 -35.62
C ILE A 278 14.78 2.56 -34.82
N TYR A 279 15.19 2.17 -33.60
CA TYR A 279 15.81 3.06 -32.64
C TYR A 279 17.33 2.85 -32.45
N LYS A 280 17.97 2.14 -33.35
CA LYS A 280 19.45 1.95 -33.35
C LYS A 280 20.22 3.23 -33.18
#